data_2a18523e3bd2ddbeb914dd6324470da0
#
_entry.id   2a18523e3bd2ddbeb914dd6324470da0
#
_cell.length_a   1.000
_cell.length_b   1.000
_cell.length_c   1.000
_cell.angle_alpha   90.00
_cell.angle_beta   90.00
_cell.angle_gamma   90.00
#
_symmetry.space_group_name_H-M   'P 1'
#
loop_
_entity.id
_entity.type
_entity.pdbx_description
1 polymer ?
#
loop_
_entity_poly.entity_id
_entity_poly.type
_entity_poly.pdbx_seq_one_letter_code
_entity_poly.pdbx_strand_id
1 'polypeptide(L)'
;MDATKREIRTIACELAVREAPQDAQGESRTIVGTAIVFDRESEMLDDWGYHFREVIKPEAVTMEFVNSQDVKMNMLHDRSLTIARCNKGKGSMRLSVDDEGLKLEFEA
;
A
#
# COMPACT_ATOMS: atom_id res chain seq x y z
N MET A 1 12.67 -17.79 16.03
CA MET A 1 11.68 -16.84 15.52
C MET A 1 10.38 -17.58 15.27
N ASP A 2 9.30 -17.05 15.78
CA ASP A 2 7.97 -17.64 15.54
C ASP A 2 7.49 -17.27 14.13
N ALA A 3 7.38 -18.25 13.26
CA ALA A 3 6.93 -18.04 11.88
C ALA A 3 5.47 -17.59 11.77
N THR A 4 4.69 -17.76 12.83
CA THR A 4 3.28 -17.32 12.85
C THR A 4 3.12 -15.88 13.33
N LYS A 5 4.17 -15.29 13.88
CA LYS A 5 4.12 -13.93 14.38
C LYS A 5 4.10 -12.93 13.23
N ARG A 6 3.05 -12.12 13.21
CA ARG A 6 2.89 -11.10 12.19
C ARG A 6 3.72 -9.87 12.54
N GLU A 7 4.51 -9.41 11.60
CA GLU A 7 5.19 -8.14 11.73
C GLU A 7 4.35 -7.04 11.12
N ILE A 8 4.26 -5.91 11.82
CA ILE A 8 3.54 -4.73 11.38
C ILE A 8 4.52 -3.58 11.29
N ARG A 9 4.54 -2.92 10.14
CA ARG A 9 5.33 -1.72 9.91
C ARG A 9 4.42 -0.59 9.49
N THR A 10 4.67 0.60 10.01
CA THR A 10 3.91 1.80 9.69
C THR A 10 4.81 2.78 8.97
N ILE A 11 4.40 3.17 7.77
CA ILE A 11 5.07 4.17 6.96
C ILE A 11 4.03 5.21 6.58
N ALA A 12 4.39 6.49 6.72
CA ALA A 12 3.51 7.56 6.31
C ALA A 12 3.34 7.56 4.78
N CYS A 13 2.11 7.55 4.33
CA CYS A 13 1.78 7.68 2.92
C CYS A 13 0.56 8.57 2.76
N GLU A 14 0.34 9.06 1.56
CA GLU A 14 -0.79 9.93 1.25
C GLU A 14 -1.75 9.23 0.31
N LEU A 15 -3.04 9.38 0.62
CA LEU A 15 -4.12 9.02 -0.28
C LEU A 15 -4.78 10.29 -0.81
N ALA A 16 -5.16 10.28 -2.06
CA ALA A 16 -5.81 11.41 -2.69
C ALA A 16 -6.95 10.93 -3.57
N VAL A 17 -7.94 11.78 -3.75
CA VAL A 17 -9.00 11.55 -4.73
C VAL A 17 -8.55 12.16 -6.05
N ARG A 18 -8.54 11.35 -7.11
CA ARG A 18 -8.21 11.83 -8.45
C ARG A 18 -9.33 12.70 -8.97
N GLU A 19 -8.97 13.86 -9.54
CA GLU A 19 -9.96 14.73 -10.17
C GLU A 19 -10.63 14.03 -11.37
N ALA A 20 -11.94 14.24 -11.51
CA ALA A 20 -12.66 13.70 -12.65
C ALA A 20 -12.20 14.40 -13.94
N PRO A 21 -12.11 13.68 -15.08
CA PRO A 21 -11.90 14.32 -16.37
C PRO A 21 -12.96 15.38 -16.65
N GLN A 22 -12.60 16.43 -17.39
CA GLN A 22 -13.52 17.55 -17.65
C GLN A 22 -14.80 17.13 -18.37
N ASP A 23 -14.75 16.06 -19.13
CA ASP A 23 -15.90 15.50 -19.85
C ASP A 23 -16.66 14.44 -19.05
N ALA A 24 -16.20 14.10 -17.86
CA ALA A 24 -16.89 13.14 -17.01
C ALA A 24 -18.09 13.79 -16.34
N GLN A 25 -19.17 13.05 -16.26
CA GLN A 25 -20.35 13.47 -15.50
C GLN A 25 -20.25 12.94 -14.07
N GLY A 26 -20.34 13.85 -13.10
CA GLY A 26 -20.30 13.52 -11.69
C GLY A 26 -18.92 13.68 -11.07
N GLU A 27 -18.82 13.35 -9.80
CA GLU A 27 -17.59 13.46 -9.04
C GLU A 27 -16.70 12.24 -9.24
N SER A 28 -15.38 12.46 -9.19
CA SER A 28 -14.43 11.36 -9.19
C SER A 28 -14.56 10.57 -7.89
N ARG A 29 -14.58 9.25 -8.02
CA ARG A 29 -14.53 8.32 -6.89
C ARG A 29 -13.24 7.48 -6.90
N THR A 30 -12.30 7.86 -7.74
CA THR A 30 -11.03 7.16 -7.83
C THR A 30 -10.09 7.64 -6.75
N ILE A 31 -9.65 6.73 -5.91
CA ILE A 31 -8.68 7.00 -4.86
C ILE A 31 -7.34 6.47 -5.32
N VAL A 32 -6.31 7.30 -5.18
CA VAL A 32 -4.93 6.98 -5.54
C VAL A 32 -4.02 7.24 -4.36
N GLY A 33 -2.93 6.51 -4.29
CA GLY A 33 -1.96 6.72 -3.24
C GLY A 33 -0.72 5.86 -3.40
N THR A 34 0.20 6.03 -2.49
CA THR A 34 1.42 5.24 -2.41
C THR A 34 1.39 4.44 -1.12
N ALA A 35 1.28 3.12 -1.24
CA ALA A 35 1.19 2.23 -0.08
C ALA A 35 2.56 1.96 0.54
N ILE A 36 3.59 1.87 -0.28
CA ILE A 36 4.98 1.67 0.15
C ILE A 36 5.82 2.71 -0.56
N VAL A 37 6.62 3.46 0.21
CA VAL A 37 7.54 4.47 -0.33
C VAL A 37 8.95 3.92 -0.25
N PHE A 38 9.66 3.90 -1.39
CA PHE A 38 11.05 3.45 -1.43
C PHE A 38 12.00 4.53 -0.95
N ASP A 39 13.12 4.10 -0.37
CA ASP A 39 14.22 4.96 0.03
C ASP A 39 13.84 6.08 1.01
N ARG A 40 12.73 5.93 1.70
CA ARG A 40 12.29 6.85 2.75
C ARG A 40 12.38 6.16 4.10
N GLU A 41 12.97 6.82 5.08
CA GLU A 41 13.03 6.30 6.44
C GLU A 41 11.63 6.20 7.06
N SER A 42 11.38 5.10 7.76
CA SER A 42 10.18 4.90 8.56
C SER A 42 10.21 5.76 9.82
N GLU A 43 9.14 5.72 10.59
CA GLU A 43 9.17 6.20 11.96
C GLU A 43 10.14 5.37 12.80
N MET A 44 10.55 5.92 13.95
CA MET A 44 11.44 5.21 14.85
C MET A 44 10.77 3.93 15.35
N LEU A 45 11.42 2.80 15.15
CA LEU A 45 10.97 1.49 15.60
C LEU A 45 11.77 1.06 16.81
N ASP A 46 11.15 0.27 17.66
CA ASP A 46 11.80 -0.28 18.85
C ASP A 46 11.69 -1.80 18.83
N ASP A 47 12.84 -2.47 18.89
CA ASP A 47 12.92 -3.92 18.96
C ASP A 47 13.94 -4.29 20.04
N TRP A 48 13.43 -4.85 21.15
CA TRP A 48 14.26 -5.28 22.28
C TRP A 48 15.20 -4.20 22.82
N GLY A 49 14.73 -2.95 22.87
CA GLY A 49 15.53 -1.82 23.35
C GLY A 49 16.42 -1.18 22.30
N TYR A 50 16.44 -1.70 21.09
CA TYR A 50 17.12 -1.07 19.96
C TYR A 50 16.16 -0.15 19.23
N HIS A 51 16.60 1.08 19.02
CA HIS A 51 15.84 2.08 18.25
C HIS A 51 16.45 2.16 16.87
N PHE A 52 15.61 2.03 15.83
CA PHE A 52 16.08 2.07 14.44
C PHE A 52 15.00 2.57 13.52
N ARG A 53 15.40 2.96 12.33
CA ARG A 53 14.51 3.30 11.23
C ARG A 53 14.75 2.32 10.09
N GLU A 54 13.68 1.96 9.40
CA GLU A 54 13.76 1.09 8.24
C GLU A 54 13.62 1.88 6.96
N VAL A 55 14.29 1.43 5.93
CA VAL A 55 14.15 1.92 4.56
C VAL A 55 13.83 0.74 3.67
N ILE A 56 12.77 0.87 2.88
CA ILE A 56 12.43 -0.18 1.92
C ILE A 56 13.09 0.17 0.59
N LYS A 57 13.93 -0.73 0.11
CA LYS A 57 14.60 -0.57 -1.16
C LYS A 57 13.72 -1.06 -2.31
N PRO A 58 13.88 -0.50 -3.52
CA PRO A 58 13.06 -0.91 -4.66
C PRO A 58 13.11 -2.41 -4.96
N GLU A 59 14.24 -3.06 -4.70
CA GLU A 59 14.42 -4.49 -4.94
C GLU A 59 13.56 -5.37 -4.03
N ALA A 60 13.07 -4.82 -2.90
CA ALA A 60 12.26 -5.57 -1.94
C ALA A 60 10.83 -5.80 -2.43
N VAL A 61 10.34 -4.97 -3.34
CA VAL A 61 8.96 -5.05 -3.84
C VAL A 61 8.98 -4.93 -5.36
N THR A 62 8.76 -6.05 -6.04
CA THR A 62 8.70 -6.10 -7.50
C THR A 62 7.27 -6.35 -7.95
N MET A 63 6.94 -6.01 -9.20
CA MET A 63 5.62 -6.32 -9.75
C MET A 63 5.35 -7.82 -9.77
N GLU A 64 6.36 -8.64 -9.99
CA GLU A 64 6.23 -10.08 -9.94
C GLU A 64 5.79 -10.53 -8.54
N PHE A 65 6.41 -10.00 -7.50
CA PHE A 65 6.04 -10.29 -6.12
C PHE A 65 4.61 -9.81 -5.82
N VAL A 66 4.27 -8.58 -6.19
CA VAL A 66 2.93 -8.01 -5.97
C VAL A 66 1.87 -8.85 -6.66
N ASN A 67 2.11 -9.28 -7.90
CA ASN A 67 1.17 -10.08 -8.66
C ASN A 67 1.03 -11.52 -8.14
N SER A 68 1.89 -11.94 -7.23
CA SER A 68 1.79 -13.24 -6.57
C SER A 68 1.00 -13.19 -5.26
N GLN A 69 0.65 -12.00 -4.79
CA GLN A 69 0.05 -11.80 -3.47
C GLN A 69 -1.42 -11.44 -3.54
N ASP A 70 -2.12 -11.70 -2.45
CA ASP A 70 -3.47 -11.22 -2.20
C ASP A 70 -3.38 -9.98 -1.31
N VAL A 71 -3.57 -8.81 -1.90
CA VAL A 71 -3.42 -7.53 -1.22
C VAL A 71 -4.80 -6.93 -0.95
N LYS A 72 -5.04 -6.55 0.28
CA LYS A 72 -6.31 -5.97 0.71
C LYS A 72 -6.09 -4.61 1.32
N MET A 73 -7.00 -3.70 1.05
CA MET A 73 -7.09 -2.42 1.75
C MET A 73 -8.23 -2.50 2.76
N ASN A 74 -7.90 -2.32 4.02
CA ASN A 74 -8.87 -2.42 5.12
C ASN A 74 -9.08 -1.05 5.74
N MET A 75 -10.31 -0.80 6.20
CA MET A 75 -10.62 0.39 6.96
C MET A 75 -10.17 0.18 8.41
N LEU A 76 -9.42 1.14 8.95
CA LEU A 76 -8.97 1.13 10.36
C LEU A 76 -8.22 -0.16 10.74
N HIS A 77 -7.51 -0.76 9.80
CA HIS A 77 -6.80 -2.04 9.98
C HIS A 77 -7.73 -3.21 10.36
N ASP A 78 -9.03 -3.05 10.18
CA ASP A 78 -10.00 -4.09 10.48
C ASP A 78 -10.16 -5.02 9.28
N ARG A 79 -9.80 -6.28 9.46
CA ARG A 79 -9.85 -7.28 8.39
C ARG A 79 -11.27 -7.61 7.92
N SER A 80 -12.29 -7.31 8.75
CA SER A 80 -13.68 -7.49 8.36
C SER A 80 -14.20 -6.35 7.50
N LEU A 81 -13.45 -5.25 7.38
CA LEU A 81 -13.84 -4.05 6.64
C LEU A 81 -12.91 -3.83 5.44
N THR A 82 -12.86 -4.79 4.55
CA THR A 82 -12.07 -4.68 3.32
C THR A 82 -12.82 -3.83 2.30
N ILE A 83 -12.17 -2.74 1.85
CA ILE A 83 -12.78 -1.80 0.89
C ILE A 83 -12.24 -1.96 -0.53
N ALA A 84 -11.09 -2.59 -0.68
CA ALA A 84 -10.52 -2.87 -2.00
C ALA A 84 -9.58 -4.07 -1.92
N ARG A 85 -9.43 -4.77 -3.03
CA ARG A 85 -8.61 -5.99 -3.07
C ARG A 85 -7.95 -6.16 -4.43
N CYS A 86 -6.70 -6.59 -4.40
CA CYS A 86 -5.96 -7.03 -5.57
C CYS A 86 -5.39 -8.42 -5.27
N ASN A 87 -6.02 -9.45 -5.82
CA ASN A 87 -5.62 -10.84 -5.59
C ASN A 87 -4.91 -11.35 -6.83
N LYS A 88 -3.61 -11.54 -6.73
CA LYS A 88 -2.76 -12.01 -7.84
C LYS A 88 -2.96 -11.15 -9.10
N GLY A 89 -2.96 -9.85 -8.92
CA GLY A 89 -3.11 -8.88 -9.99
C GLY A 89 -4.55 -8.61 -10.44
N LYS A 90 -5.55 -9.20 -9.77
CA LYS A 90 -6.96 -9.06 -10.15
C LYS A 90 -7.80 -8.57 -8.99
N GLY A 91 -8.78 -7.73 -9.28
CA GLY A 91 -9.72 -7.23 -8.29
C GLY A 91 -10.07 -5.77 -8.47
N SER A 92 -10.67 -5.20 -7.43
CA SER A 92 -11.13 -3.81 -7.42
C SER A 92 -10.00 -2.79 -7.27
N MET A 93 -8.85 -3.23 -6.80
CA MET A 93 -7.69 -2.36 -6.59
C MET A 93 -6.61 -2.70 -7.61
N ARG A 94 -6.05 -1.67 -8.21
CA ARG A 94 -4.91 -1.79 -9.12
C ARG A 94 -3.64 -1.40 -8.38
N LEU A 95 -2.61 -2.22 -8.50
CA LEU A 95 -1.31 -1.98 -7.91
C LEU A 95 -0.26 -1.86 -9.01
N SER A 96 0.68 -0.95 -8.81
CA SER A 96 1.82 -0.78 -9.70
C SER A 96 3.06 -0.38 -8.90
N VAL A 97 4.22 -0.73 -9.40
CA VAL A 97 5.50 -0.37 -8.78
C VAL A 97 6.24 0.56 -9.73
N ASP A 98 6.68 1.70 -9.20
CA ASP A 98 7.52 2.65 -9.92
C ASP A 98 8.75 3.03 -9.08
N ASP A 99 9.48 4.06 -9.48
CA ASP A 99 10.69 4.48 -8.77
C ASP A 99 10.42 5.00 -7.37
N GLU A 100 9.21 5.48 -7.12
CA GLU A 100 8.83 6.03 -5.81
C GLU A 100 8.33 4.97 -4.84
N GLY A 101 7.74 3.89 -5.33
CA GLY A 101 7.20 2.86 -4.47
C GLY A 101 6.08 2.04 -5.09
N LEU A 102 5.26 1.48 -4.20
CA LEU A 102 4.06 0.74 -4.57
C LEU A 102 2.86 1.68 -4.60
N LYS A 103 2.32 1.88 -5.78
CA LYS A 103 1.16 2.74 -6.01
C LYS A 103 -0.12 1.92 -6.01
N LEU A 104 -1.19 2.52 -5.52
CA LEU A 104 -2.51 1.91 -5.53
C LEU A 104 -3.53 2.84 -6.16
N GLU A 105 -4.56 2.22 -6.71
CA GLU A 105 -5.69 2.93 -7.31
C GLU A 105 -6.95 2.07 -7.20
N PHE A 106 -8.03 2.63 -6.70
CA PHE A 106 -9.31 1.94 -6.66
C PHE A 106 -10.44 2.96 -6.71
N GLU A 107 -11.62 2.49 -7.07
CA GLU A 107 -12.83 3.31 -7.05
C GLU A 107 -13.61 3.07 -5.78
N ALA A 108 -13.94 4.14 -5.12
CA ALA A 108 -14.71 4.08 -3.87
C ALA A 108 -16.21 3.94 -4.12
#